data_a3587e7b311f0442a872424dec88e3a5
#
_entry.id   a3587e7b311f0442a872424dec88e3a5
#
_cell.length_a   1.000
_cell.length_b   1.000
_cell.length_c   1.000
_cell.angle_alpha   90.00
_cell.angle_beta   90.00
_cell.angle_gamma   90.00
#
_symmetry.space_group_name_H-M   'P 1'
#
loop_
_entity.id
_entity.type
_entity.pdbx_description
1 polymer ?
#
loop_
_entity_poly.entity_id
_entity_poly.type
_entity_poly.pdbx_seq_one_letter_code
_entity_poly.pdbx_strand_id
1 'polypeptide(L)'
;MPLEKELKTKTITDFARHEGDTGSADVQIAIMTKRIQQLTEHLRANKHDESCRRGLLKLVGARRRMLAYLRKTDYARYLAITEKLGLRRSK
;
A
#
# COMPACT_ATOMS: atom_id res chain seq x y z
N MET A 1 1.00 6.00 11.89
CA MET A 1 -0.14 5.27 12.49
C MET A 1 -0.14 3.84 11.99
N PRO A 2 0.00 2.86 12.87
CA PRO A 2 -0.10 1.48 12.42
C PRO A 2 -1.54 1.10 12.09
N LEU A 3 -1.70 0.12 11.22
CA LEU A 3 -3.01 -0.46 10.96
C LEU A 3 -3.49 -1.24 12.18
N GLU A 4 -4.79 -1.27 12.39
CA GLU A 4 -5.36 -2.17 13.36
C GLU A 4 -5.02 -3.61 12.98
N LYS A 5 -4.82 -4.46 13.97
CA LYS A 5 -4.42 -5.84 13.75
C LYS A 5 -5.40 -6.59 12.84
N GLU A 6 -6.69 -6.40 13.07
CA GLU A 6 -7.74 -7.05 12.27
C GLU A 6 -7.71 -6.58 10.82
N LEU A 7 -7.58 -5.27 10.59
CA LEU A 7 -7.53 -4.71 9.25
C LEU A 7 -6.26 -5.17 8.52
N LYS A 8 -5.13 -5.21 9.20
CA LYS A 8 -3.88 -5.69 8.62
C LYS A 8 -4.00 -7.17 8.24
N THR A 9 -4.55 -8.01 9.12
CA THR A 9 -4.74 -9.42 8.86
C THR A 9 -5.67 -9.64 7.68
N LYS A 10 -6.78 -8.92 7.62
CA LYS A 10 -7.71 -8.98 6.49
C LYS A 10 -7.04 -8.59 5.18
N THR A 11 -6.25 -7.51 5.19
CA THR A 11 -5.54 -7.04 4.01
C THR A 11 -4.54 -8.09 3.53
N ILE A 12 -3.79 -8.69 4.43
CA ILE A 12 -2.85 -9.77 4.10
C ILE A 12 -3.58 -10.93 3.45
N THR A 13 -4.69 -11.36 4.02
CA THR A 13 -5.50 -12.47 3.51
C THR A 13 -6.04 -12.17 2.12
N ASP A 14 -6.57 -10.96 1.91
CA ASP A 14 -7.19 -10.56 0.64
C ASP A 14 -6.19 -10.49 -0.51
N PHE A 15 -4.92 -10.20 -0.23
CA PHE A 15 -3.91 -10.00 -1.26
C PHE A 15 -2.81 -11.06 -1.26
N ALA A 16 -2.89 -12.05 -0.39
CA ALA A 16 -1.92 -13.13 -0.34
C ALA A 16 -1.93 -13.95 -1.64
N ARG A 17 -0.75 -14.31 -2.11
CA ARG A 17 -0.57 -15.15 -3.30
C ARG A 17 -0.83 -16.63 -2.98
N HIS A 18 -0.66 -16.99 -1.73
CA HIS A 18 -0.90 -18.33 -1.19
C HIS A 18 -1.15 -18.22 0.29
N GLU A 19 -1.63 -19.30 0.89
CA GLU A 19 -1.85 -19.35 2.33
C GLU A 19 -0.53 -19.09 3.08
N GLY A 20 -0.59 -18.23 4.07
CA GLY A 20 0.57 -17.85 4.87
C GLY A 20 1.45 -16.74 4.24
N ASP A 21 1.08 -16.23 3.06
CA ASP A 21 1.82 -15.14 2.43
C ASP A 21 1.62 -13.83 3.18
N THR A 22 2.66 -13.32 3.79
CA THR A 22 2.64 -12.04 4.51
C THR A 22 3.66 -11.04 3.96
N GLY A 23 4.51 -11.46 3.02
CA GLY A 23 5.65 -10.68 2.58
C GLY A 23 5.77 -10.43 1.08
N SER A 24 4.82 -10.90 0.26
CA SER A 24 4.91 -10.64 -1.17
C SER A 24 4.72 -9.16 -1.49
N ALA A 25 5.17 -8.74 -2.68
CA ALA A 25 4.98 -7.36 -3.14
C ALA A 25 3.50 -6.97 -3.14
N ASP A 26 2.63 -7.88 -3.55
CA ASP A 26 1.18 -7.65 -3.57
C ASP A 26 0.64 -7.31 -2.19
N VAL A 27 1.00 -8.11 -1.18
CA VAL A 27 0.58 -7.89 0.21
C VAL A 27 1.15 -6.58 0.74
N GLN A 28 2.43 -6.32 0.51
CA GLN A 28 3.08 -5.11 1.00
C GLN A 28 2.49 -3.84 0.39
N ILE A 29 2.21 -3.86 -0.92
CA ILE A 29 1.56 -2.73 -1.60
C ILE A 29 0.17 -2.49 -1.02
N ALA A 30 -0.59 -3.55 -0.75
CA ALA A 30 -1.93 -3.44 -0.16
C ALA A 30 -1.87 -2.83 1.25
N ILE A 31 -0.95 -3.29 2.09
CA ILE A 31 -0.75 -2.76 3.43
C ILE A 31 -0.37 -1.28 3.38
N MET A 32 0.60 -0.93 2.53
CA MET A 32 1.02 0.47 2.37
C MET A 32 -0.13 1.35 1.91
N THR A 33 -0.97 0.86 1.01
CA THR A 33 -2.14 1.60 0.53
C THR A 33 -3.11 1.91 1.67
N LYS A 34 -3.38 0.93 2.55
CA LYS A 34 -4.25 1.14 3.71
C LYS A 34 -3.65 2.14 4.69
N ARG A 35 -2.36 2.06 4.95
CA ARG A 35 -1.67 3.01 5.83
C ARG A 35 -1.67 4.42 5.25
N ILE A 36 -1.48 4.54 3.92
CA ILE A 36 -1.55 5.83 3.24
C ILE A 36 -2.93 6.45 3.39
N GLN A 37 -4.00 5.65 3.25
CA GLN A 37 -5.36 6.12 3.46
C GLN A 37 -5.58 6.62 4.89
N GLN A 38 -5.10 5.90 5.90
CA GLN A 38 -5.20 6.31 7.29
C GLN A 38 -4.47 7.63 7.55
N LEU A 39 -3.23 7.75 7.05
CA LEU A 39 -2.43 8.95 7.25
C LEU A 39 -3.04 10.15 6.52
N THR A 40 -3.61 9.94 5.34
CA THR A 40 -4.30 10.99 4.60
C THR A 40 -5.48 11.54 5.39
N GLU A 41 -6.29 10.65 5.98
CA GLU A 41 -7.41 11.06 6.82
C GLU A 41 -6.93 11.80 8.08
N HIS A 42 -5.87 11.30 8.71
CA HIS A 42 -5.28 11.95 9.87
C HIS A 42 -4.82 13.37 9.53
N LEU A 43 -4.18 13.56 8.39
CA LEU A 43 -3.67 14.88 7.97
C LEU A 43 -4.80 15.87 7.61
N ARG A 44 -5.96 15.38 7.20
CA ARG A 44 -7.11 16.26 6.97
C ARG A 44 -7.54 16.97 8.26
N ALA A 45 -7.49 16.25 9.38
CA ALA A 45 -7.85 16.79 10.69
C ALA A 45 -6.67 17.47 11.39
N ASN A 46 -5.43 17.12 11.02
CA ASN A 46 -4.21 17.57 11.69
C ASN A 46 -3.20 18.11 10.66
N LYS A 47 -3.54 19.22 10.03
CA LYS A 47 -2.79 19.78 8.90
C LYS A 47 -1.33 20.15 9.20
N HIS A 48 -1.01 20.39 10.48
CA HIS A 48 0.33 20.79 10.89
C HIS A 48 1.18 19.65 11.45
N ASP A 49 0.72 18.42 11.31
CA ASP A 49 1.50 17.24 11.75
C ASP A 49 2.57 16.91 10.69
N GLU A 50 3.71 17.56 10.81
CA GLU A 50 4.82 17.39 9.86
C GLU A 50 5.45 16.02 9.92
N SER A 51 5.48 15.39 11.09
CA SER A 51 5.98 14.03 11.26
C SER A 51 5.14 13.02 10.47
N CYS A 52 3.81 13.14 10.57
CA CYS A 52 2.88 12.31 9.82
C CYS A 52 3.01 12.54 8.31
N ARG A 53 3.18 13.78 7.90
CA ARG A 53 3.36 14.15 6.47
C ARG A 53 4.61 13.51 5.90
N ARG A 54 5.73 13.55 6.62
CA ARG A 54 6.97 12.90 6.19
C ARG A 54 6.79 11.39 6.08
N GLY A 55 6.11 10.78 7.05
CA GLY A 55 5.80 9.34 7.01
C GLY A 55 4.96 8.96 5.80
N LEU A 56 3.95 9.78 5.49
CA LEU A 56 3.10 9.58 4.32
C LEU A 56 3.91 9.63 3.02
N LEU A 57 4.78 10.63 2.86
CA LEU A 57 5.61 10.76 1.67
C LEU A 57 6.56 9.57 1.50
N LYS A 58 7.12 9.06 2.59
CA LYS A 58 7.97 7.86 2.56
C LYS A 58 7.19 6.63 2.11
N LEU A 59 5.97 6.46 2.59
CA LEU A 59 5.12 5.33 2.19
C LEU A 59 4.71 5.41 0.73
N VAL A 60 4.35 6.59 0.26
CA VAL A 60 4.00 6.81 -1.16
C VAL A 60 5.19 6.49 -2.05
N GLY A 61 6.39 6.95 -1.67
CA GLY A 61 7.61 6.66 -2.42
C GLY A 61 7.95 5.17 -2.43
N ALA A 62 7.83 4.50 -1.29
CA ALA A 62 8.08 3.07 -1.17
C ALA A 62 7.11 2.26 -2.02
N ARG A 63 5.81 2.59 -1.96
CA ARG A 63 4.79 1.93 -2.78
C ARG A 63 5.08 2.11 -4.28
N ARG A 64 5.46 3.31 -4.68
CA ARG A 64 5.79 3.60 -6.09
C ARG A 64 6.95 2.73 -6.57
N ARG A 65 8.00 2.58 -5.75
CA ARG A 65 9.14 1.71 -6.08
C ARG A 65 8.73 0.25 -6.21
N MET A 66 7.89 -0.24 -5.31
CA MET A 66 7.41 -1.63 -5.38
C MET A 66 6.51 -1.86 -6.60
N LEU A 67 5.66 -0.90 -6.93
CA LEU A 67 4.83 -0.98 -8.14
C LEU A 67 5.69 -0.96 -9.40
N ALA A 68 6.72 -0.14 -9.45
CA ALA A 68 7.64 -0.09 -10.59
C ALA A 68 8.38 -1.43 -10.75
N TYR A 69 8.84 -2.02 -9.66
CA TYR A 69 9.46 -3.33 -9.66
C TYR A 69 8.50 -4.40 -10.20
N LEU A 70 7.29 -4.42 -9.70
CA LEU A 70 6.27 -5.39 -10.10
C LEU A 70 5.90 -5.24 -11.59
N ARG A 71 5.79 -4.01 -12.04
CA ARG A 71 5.52 -3.70 -13.46
C ARG A 71 6.60 -4.27 -14.37
N LYS A 72 7.87 -4.20 -13.93
CA LYS A 72 9.01 -4.69 -14.69
C LYS A 72 9.13 -6.21 -14.66
N THR A 73 8.84 -6.84 -13.51
CA THR A 73 9.08 -8.27 -13.31
C THR A 73 7.86 -9.14 -13.57
N ASP A 74 6.65 -8.63 -13.32
CA ASP A 74 5.41 -9.37 -13.54
C ASP A 74 4.27 -8.39 -13.86
N TYR A 75 4.16 -8.05 -15.14
CA TYR A 75 3.21 -7.05 -15.59
C TYR A 75 1.75 -7.43 -15.32
N ALA A 76 1.42 -8.72 -15.46
CA ALA A 76 0.06 -9.19 -15.20
C ALA A 76 -0.35 -8.97 -13.74
N ARG A 77 0.55 -9.24 -12.80
CA ARG A 77 0.30 -8.97 -11.37
C ARG A 77 0.19 -7.48 -11.10
N TYR A 78 1.03 -6.67 -11.75
CA TYR A 78 0.96 -5.21 -11.64
C TYR A 78 -0.42 -4.69 -12.06
N LEU A 79 -0.93 -5.15 -13.19
CA LEU A 79 -2.26 -4.75 -13.65
C LEU A 79 -3.35 -5.20 -12.67
N ALA A 80 -3.28 -6.43 -12.20
CA ALA A 80 -4.26 -6.99 -11.27
C ALA A 80 -4.31 -6.20 -9.95
N ILE A 81 -3.15 -5.91 -9.36
CA ILE A 81 -3.11 -5.23 -8.06
C ILE A 81 -3.51 -3.76 -8.18
N THR A 82 -3.11 -3.08 -9.25
CA THR A 82 -3.50 -1.68 -9.44
C THR A 82 -5.00 -1.55 -9.67
N GLU A 83 -5.60 -2.48 -10.39
CA GLU A 83 -7.04 -2.51 -10.59
C GLU A 83 -7.78 -2.80 -9.28
N LYS A 84 -7.35 -3.82 -8.54
CA LYS A 84 -7.97 -4.22 -7.28
C LYS A 84 -7.91 -3.11 -6.21
N LEU A 85 -6.84 -2.35 -6.18
CA LEU A 85 -6.66 -1.24 -5.23
C LEU A 85 -7.13 0.11 -5.77
N GLY A 86 -7.51 0.19 -7.04
CA GLY A 86 -7.91 1.43 -7.66
C GLY A 86 -6.77 2.44 -7.82
N LEU A 87 -5.55 1.97 -7.99
CA LEU A 87 -4.38 2.82 -8.08
C LEU A 87 -4.17 3.35 -9.49
N ARG A 88 -3.62 4.57 -9.57
CA ARG A 88 -3.26 5.18 -10.84
C ARG A 88 -2.04 4.47 -11.43
N ARG A 89 -2.13 4.06 -12.69
CA ARG A 89 -1.01 3.42 -13.39
C ARG A 89 -0.13 4.45 -14.08
N SER A 90 1.18 4.18 -14.09
CA SER A 90 2.11 4.93 -14.94
C SER A 90 1.91 4.52 -16.40
N LYS A 91 2.05 5.45 -17.27
CA LYS A 91 2.03 5.17 -18.72
C LYS A 91 3.41 4.68 -19.19
#